data_3af47a68594b0abadc0042ea86091625
#
_entry.id   3af47a68594b0abadc0042ea86091625
#
_cell.length_a   1.000
_cell.length_b   1.000
_cell.length_c   1.000
_cell.angle_alpha   90.00
_cell.angle_beta   90.00
_cell.angle_gamma   90.00
#
_symmetry.space_group_name_H-M   'P 1'
#
loop_
_entity.id
_entity.type
_entity.pdbx_description
1 polymer ?
#
loop_
_entity_poly.entity_id
_entity_poly.type
_entity_poly.pdbx_seq_one_letter_code
_entity_poly.pdbx_strand_id
1 'polypeptide(L)'
;ETLARSLCPSVRVNAVAPGHTLPSPEQTPEGFKKAQSQSPLQSGPSPGDIADAVNYLMKANSVTGQIIYVDSGERFLSRSRDVVFETED
;
A
#
# COMPACT_ATOMS: atom_id res chain seq x y z
N GLU A 1 -5.09 -6.19 13.09
CA GLU A 1 -4.73 -7.43 13.81
C GLU A 1 -5.78 -7.84 14.85
N THR A 2 -6.25 -6.89 15.64
CA THR A 2 -7.23 -7.17 16.70
C THR A 2 -8.51 -7.78 16.14
N LEU A 3 -9.03 -7.19 15.05
CA LEU A 3 -10.24 -7.71 14.42
C LEU A 3 -10.00 -9.10 13.83
N ALA A 4 -8.85 -9.30 13.20
CA ALA A 4 -8.52 -10.60 12.62
C ALA A 4 -8.47 -11.67 13.69
N ARG A 5 -7.84 -11.35 14.81
CA ARG A 5 -7.74 -12.28 15.95
C ARG A 5 -9.11 -12.62 16.52
N SER A 6 -9.96 -11.62 16.69
CA SER A 6 -11.28 -11.78 17.30
C SER A 6 -12.20 -12.65 16.46
N LEU A 7 -12.04 -12.68 15.16
CA LEU A 7 -12.91 -13.40 14.25
C LEU A 7 -12.42 -14.80 13.89
N CYS A 8 -11.25 -15.17 14.37
CA CYS A 8 -10.76 -16.54 14.21
C CYS A 8 -11.61 -17.52 15.01
N PRO A 9 -11.83 -18.74 14.51
CA PRO A 9 -11.42 -19.28 13.22
C PRO A 9 -12.43 -19.04 12.09
N SER A 10 -13.51 -18.32 12.36
CA SER A 10 -14.62 -18.23 11.42
C SER A 10 -14.36 -17.37 10.20
N VAL A 11 -13.56 -16.31 10.37
CA VAL A 11 -13.33 -15.33 9.30
C VAL A 11 -11.85 -14.93 9.28
N ARG A 12 -11.27 -14.88 8.09
CA ARG A 12 -9.95 -14.30 7.88
C ARG A 12 -10.13 -12.82 7.55
N VAL A 13 -9.28 -11.97 8.10
CA VAL A 13 -9.32 -10.54 7.85
C VAL A 13 -7.91 -10.07 7.50
N ASN A 14 -7.75 -9.55 6.31
CA ASN A 14 -6.49 -9.00 5.81
C ASN A 14 -6.75 -7.65 5.15
N ALA A 15 -5.70 -6.91 4.89
CA ALA A 15 -5.80 -5.60 4.26
C ALA A 15 -4.78 -5.46 3.15
N VAL A 16 -5.12 -4.63 2.17
CA VAL A 16 -4.20 -4.21 1.13
C VAL A 16 -4.07 -2.69 1.23
N ALA A 17 -2.84 -2.21 1.32
CA ALA A 17 -2.55 -0.78 1.42
C ALA A 17 -1.87 -0.32 0.12
N PRO A 18 -2.61 0.33 -0.78
CA PRO A 18 -2.05 0.76 -2.06
C PRO A 18 -1.27 2.08 -1.95
N GLY A 19 -0.31 2.27 -2.86
CA GLY A 19 0.32 3.55 -3.06
C GLY A 19 -0.37 4.35 -4.16
N HIS A 20 0.38 5.25 -4.81
CA HIS A 20 -0.15 6.06 -5.91
C HIS A 20 -0.53 5.18 -7.10
N THR A 21 -1.79 4.80 -7.18
CA THR A 21 -2.31 3.86 -8.18
C THR A 21 -3.14 4.56 -9.24
N LEU A 22 -3.91 5.58 -8.82
CA LEU A 22 -4.72 6.39 -9.72
C LEU A 22 -4.50 7.85 -9.39
N PRO A 23 -4.50 8.75 -10.39
CA PRO A 23 -4.31 10.17 -10.11
C PRO A 23 -5.54 10.75 -9.40
N SER A 24 -5.30 11.77 -8.58
CA SER A 24 -6.39 12.56 -8.03
C SER A 24 -7.01 13.42 -9.14
N PRO A 25 -8.26 13.88 -8.97
CA PRO A 25 -8.91 14.70 -10.01
C PRO A 25 -8.14 15.96 -10.39
N GLU A 26 -7.35 16.49 -9.47
CA GLU A 26 -6.60 17.73 -9.67
C GLU A 26 -5.19 17.51 -10.22
N GLN A 27 -4.77 16.28 -10.32
CA GLN A 27 -3.41 15.94 -10.66
C GLN A 27 -3.27 15.75 -12.18
N THR A 28 -2.24 16.36 -12.76
CA THR A 28 -1.95 16.16 -14.19
C THR A 28 -1.34 14.78 -14.41
N PRO A 29 -1.44 14.23 -15.64
CA PRO A 29 -0.77 12.96 -15.95
C PRO A 29 0.72 12.99 -15.67
N GLU A 30 1.39 14.09 -16.01
CA GLU A 30 2.82 14.24 -15.77
C GLU A 30 3.14 14.29 -14.27
N GLY A 31 2.32 15.00 -13.50
CA GLY A 31 2.50 15.10 -12.07
C GLY A 31 2.30 13.75 -11.39
N PHE A 32 1.32 12.99 -11.83
CA PHE A 32 1.08 11.66 -11.29
C PHE A 32 2.25 10.72 -11.59
N LYS A 33 2.72 10.73 -12.83
CA LYS A 33 3.85 9.88 -13.22
C LYS A 33 5.11 10.26 -12.45
N LYS A 34 5.33 11.57 -12.25
CA LYS A 34 6.45 12.04 -11.45
C LYS A 34 6.36 11.55 -10.02
N ALA A 35 5.16 11.62 -9.42
CA ALA A 35 4.95 11.12 -8.06
C ALA A 35 5.26 9.63 -7.98
N GLN A 36 4.81 8.84 -8.95
CA GLN A 36 5.11 7.42 -8.97
C GLN A 36 6.62 7.15 -9.13
N SER A 37 7.31 7.96 -9.92
CA SER A 37 8.74 7.77 -10.15
C SER A 37 9.59 8.05 -8.92
N GLN A 38 9.05 8.75 -7.94
CA GLN A 38 9.76 9.07 -6.70
C GLN A 38 9.73 7.95 -5.68
N SER A 39 8.97 6.90 -5.92
CA SER A 39 8.96 5.73 -5.02
C SER A 39 10.29 4.98 -5.09
N PRO A 40 10.64 4.21 -4.05
CA PRO A 40 11.87 3.41 -4.07
C PRO A 40 12.01 2.49 -5.28
N LEU A 41 10.91 1.94 -5.80
CA LEU A 41 10.96 1.12 -7.01
C LEU A 41 10.93 1.96 -8.29
N GLN A 42 10.79 3.29 -8.16
CA GLN A 42 10.78 4.24 -9.27
C GLN A 42 9.64 4.00 -10.26
N SER A 43 8.59 3.36 -9.78
CA SER A 43 7.38 3.11 -10.56
C SER A 43 6.23 3.07 -9.57
N GLY A 44 5.01 3.20 -10.06
CA GLY A 44 3.84 3.08 -9.21
C GLY A 44 3.10 1.78 -9.46
N PRO A 45 2.32 1.31 -8.50
CA PRO A 45 1.48 0.14 -8.72
C PRO A 45 0.36 0.48 -9.69
N SER A 46 -0.06 -0.51 -10.47
CA SER A 46 -1.24 -0.41 -11.33
C SER A 46 -2.46 -0.91 -10.56
N PRO A 47 -3.67 -0.55 -11.02
CA PRO A 47 -4.88 -1.18 -10.46
C PRO A 47 -4.82 -2.70 -10.52
N GLY A 48 -4.22 -3.26 -11.58
CA GLY A 48 -4.05 -4.71 -11.69
C GLY A 48 -3.17 -5.30 -10.59
N ASP A 49 -2.13 -4.57 -10.18
CA ASP A 49 -1.27 -5.01 -9.08
C ASP A 49 -2.05 -5.10 -7.78
N ILE A 50 -2.94 -4.13 -7.53
CA ILE A 50 -3.79 -4.15 -6.35
C ILE A 50 -4.75 -5.33 -6.41
N ALA A 51 -5.36 -5.56 -7.57
CA ALA A 51 -6.28 -6.69 -7.77
C ALA A 51 -5.58 -8.02 -7.54
N ASP A 52 -4.32 -8.16 -7.98
CA ASP A 52 -3.54 -9.37 -7.77
C ASP A 52 -3.33 -9.65 -6.28
N ALA A 53 -3.05 -8.63 -5.50
CA ALA A 53 -2.87 -8.78 -4.05
C ALA A 53 -4.18 -9.23 -3.39
N VAL A 54 -5.30 -8.63 -3.77
CA VAL A 54 -6.61 -9.03 -3.25
C VAL A 54 -6.92 -10.48 -3.61
N ASN A 55 -6.69 -10.87 -4.86
CA ASN A 55 -6.91 -12.24 -5.32
C ASN A 55 -6.06 -13.24 -4.54
N TYR A 56 -4.81 -12.90 -4.28
CA TYR A 56 -3.94 -13.75 -3.48
C TYR A 56 -4.55 -13.98 -2.09
N LEU A 57 -4.98 -12.91 -1.43
CA LEU A 57 -5.54 -13.00 -0.08
C LEU A 57 -6.85 -13.78 -0.05
N MET A 58 -7.66 -13.66 -1.11
CA MET A 58 -8.91 -14.42 -1.19
C MET A 58 -8.67 -15.92 -1.22
N LYS A 59 -7.55 -16.36 -1.78
CA LYS A 59 -7.20 -17.76 -1.94
C LYS A 59 -6.28 -18.30 -0.84
N ALA A 60 -5.67 -17.41 -0.07
CA ALA A 60 -4.66 -17.77 0.92
C ALA A 60 -5.30 -18.20 2.23
N ASN A 61 -5.74 -19.44 2.29
CA ASN A 61 -6.53 -19.97 3.41
C ASN A 61 -5.82 -19.92 4.77
N SER A 62 -4.52 -19.83 4.77
CA SER A 62 -3.73 -19.83 6.01
C SER A 62 -3.22 -18.44 6.39
N VAL A 63 -3.72 -17.38 5.74
CA VAL A 63 -3.26 -16.02 5.98
C VAL A 63 -4.37 -15.19 6.60
N THR A 64 -4.12 -14.63 7.76
CA THR A 64 -5.03 -13.69 8.42
C THR A 64 -4.23 -12.68 9.23
N GLY A 65 -4.78 -11.49 9.43
CA GLY A 65 -4.13 -10.44 10.21
C GLY A 65 -2.99 -9.75 9.50
N GLN A 66 -2.89 -9.88 8.18
CA GLN A 66 -1.78 -9.33 7.41
C GLN A 66 -2.18 -8.06 6.65
N ILE A 67 -1.19 -7.20 6.45
CA ILE A 67 -1.33 -6.04 5.59
C ILE A 67 -0.30 -6.18 4.48
N ILE A 68 -0.77 -6.19 3.24
CA ILE A 68 0.12 -6.22 2.06
C ILE A 68 0.20 -4.80 1.51
N TYR A 69 1.39 -4.24 1.52
CA TYR A 69 1.64 -2.91 0.96
C TYR A 69 1.98 -3.06 -0.52
N VAL A 70 1.12 -2.52 -1.38
CA VAL A 70 1.32 -2.52 -2.82
C VAL A 70 1.56 -1.08 -3.23
N ASP A 71 2.73 -0.57 -2.87
CA ASP A 71 3.02 0.87 -2.94
C ASP A 71 4.40 1.18 -3.52
N SER A 72 5.06 0.18 -4.11
CA SER A 72 6.41 0.34 -4.67
C SER A 72 7.43 0.88 -3.65
N GLY A 73 7.18 0.63 -2.37
CA GLY A 73 8.05 1.10 -1.29
C GLY A 73 7.77 2.52 -0.83
N GLU A 74 6.72 3.14 -1.31
CA GLU A 74 6.41 4.54 -1.05
C GLU A 74 6.33 4.88 0.45
N ARG A 75 5.83 3.95 1.26
CA ARG A 75 5.72 4.18 2.71
C ARG A 75 7.07 4.46 3.37
N PHE A 76 8.17 3.98 2.79
CA PHE A 76 9.50 4.24 3.33
C PHE A 76 9.89 5.70 3.16
N LEU A 77 9.44 6.33 2.09
CA LEU A 77 9.68 7.76 1.86
C LEU A 77 8.95 8.62 2.89
N SER A 78 7.69 8.31 3.16
CA SER A 78 6.91 9.02 4.18
C SER A 78 7.60 8.93 5.53
N ARG A 79 8.08 7.76 5.88
CA ARG A 79 8.77 7.52 7.13
C ARG A 79 10.07 8.34 7.22
N SER A 80 10.83 8.35 6.13
CA SER A 80 12.07 9.13 6.06
C SER A 80 11.81 10.62 6.20
N ARG A 81 10.75 11.12 5.56
CA ARG A 81 10.37 12.53 5.65
C ARG A 81 9.97 12.89 7.07
N ASP A 82 9.21 12.04 7.73
CA ASP A 82 8.79 12.29 9.10
C ASP A 82 10.00 12.39 10.02
N VAL A 83 10.96 11.52 9.85
CA VAL A 83 12.20 11.57 10.65
C VAL A 83 12.96 12.85 10.38
N VAL A 84 13.05 13.29 9.14
CA VAL A 84 13.73 14.54 8.78
C VAL A 84 13.04 15.73 9.43
N PHE A 85 11.71 15.78 9.37
CA PHE A 85 10.96 16.85 10.01
C PHE A 85 11.17 16.86 11.51
N GLU A 86 11.20 15.71 12.13
CA GLU A 86 11.43 15.63 13.58
C GLU A 86 12.80 16.14 13.98
N THR A 87 13.82 15.93 13.13
CA THR A 87 15.17 16.37 13.45
C THR A 87 15.42 17.83 13.16
N GLU A 88 14.62 18.45 12.31
CA GLU A 88 14.78 19.88 11.99
C GLU A 88 14.01 20.80 12.94
N ASP A 89 13.01 20.29 13.58
CA ASP A 89 12.22 21.05 14.57
C ASP A 89 12.86 20.99 15.94
#